data_143f49bff40a8d84579cb75499073c24
#
_entry.id   143f49bff40a8d84579cb75499073c24
#
_cell.length_a   1.000
_cell.length_b   1.000
_cell.length_c   1.000
_cell.angle_alpha   90.00
_cell.angle_beta   90.00
_cell.angle_gamma   90.00
#
_symmetry.space_group_name_H-M   'P 1'
#
loop_
_entity.id
_entity.type
_entity.pdbx_description
1 polymer ?
#
loop_
_entity_poly.entity_id
_entity_poly.type
_entity_poly.pdbx_seq_one_letter_code
_entity_poly.pdbx_strand_id
1 'polypeptide(L)'
;MDQIFDVIVIGGGAAATAAVLTLQNRGKSVAVISNSVNTSSLYKAEKITNYPGLPAMTGAEMSELFRRQIEESSAVMIPGRALSVMPMGESFGVAVGSDYYMSRAVILAAGITREKLYPGEADYLGRGVSYCATCDGMLYRGKTVAVVGAGEEAKEDADFLEGIGCTVLRFPQNGKYEVRGGLKADTLVFAGEEHKVDCVFIIKDTVSVTRLVPGLEYSQGGIAVDRQMATSVPGVFAAGDCTGKPYQLAKAAGEGNVAALSACDYLAKLP
;
A
#
# COMPACT_ATOMS: atom_id res chain seq x y z
N MET A 1 -15.00 -17.85 -11.27
CA MET A 1 -13.55 -18.14 -11.17
C MET A 1 -12.87 -16.80 -11.02
N ASP A 2 -12.20 -16.58 -9.92
CA ASP A 2 -11.52 -15.32 -9.67
C ASP A 2 -10.36 -15.20 -10.66
N GLN A 3 -10.32 -14.06 -11.37
CA GLN A 3 -9.32 -13.79 -12.39
C GLN A 3 -7.94 -13.71 -11.72
N ILE A 4 -7.00 -14.54 -12.17
CA ILE A 4 -5.58 -14.45 -11.75
C ILE A 4 -4.85 -13.57 -12.76
N PHE A 5 -4.32 -12.43 -12.30
CA PHE A 5 -3.49 -11.55 -13.12
C PHE A 5 -2.06 -12.11 -13.25
N ASP A 6 -1.38 -11.80 -14.35
CA ASP A 6 0.05 -12.07 -14.42
C ASP A 6 0.80 -11.23 -13.37
N VAL A 7 0.47 -9.93 -13.27
CA VAL A 7 1.10 -9.02 -12.33
C VAL A 7 0.08 -8.07 -11.70
N ILE A 8 0.17 -7.90 -10.39
CA ILE A 8 -0.45 -6.77 -9.69
C ILE A 8 0.62 -5.71 -9.41
N VAL A 9 0.34 -4.47 -9.82
CA VAL A 9 1.17 -3.28 -9.53
C VAL A 9 0.52 -2.48 -8.42
N ILE A 10 1.23 -2.24 -7.33
CA ILE A 10 0.73 -1.48 -6.17
C ILE A 10 1.31 -0.08 -6.21
N GLY A 11 0.49 0.91 -6.56
CA GLY A 11 0.83 2.32 -6.72
C GLY A 11 0.36 2.90 -8.05
N GLY A 12 0.37 4.23 -8.16
CA GLY A 12 -0.10 4.96 -9.36
C GLY A 12 0.85 6.07 -9.83
N GLY A 13 2.11 6.06 -9.36
CA GLY A 13 3.13 7.07 -9.73
C GLY A 13 3.99 6.64 -10.93
N ALA A 14 5.09 7.35 -11.16
CA ALA A 14 6.00 7.14 -12.30
C ALA A 14 6.50 5.70 -12.43
N ALA A 15 6.86 5.05 -11.31
CA ALA A 15 7.31 3.66 -11.32
C ALA A 15 6.19 2.71 -11.75
N ALA A 16 4.99 2.89 -11.19
CA ALA A 16 3.82 2.07 -11.54
C ALA A 16 3.44 2.24 -13.01
N THR A 17 3.37 3.48 -13.50
CA THR A 17 3.06 3.77 -14.90
C THR A 17 4.04 3.10 -15.85
N ALA A 18 5.35 3.26 -15.61
CA ALA A 18 6.38 2.65 -16.43
C ALA A 18 6.29 1.10 -16.39
N ALA A 19 6.01 0.53 -15.23
CA ALA A 19 5.81 -0.92 -15.08
C ALA A 19 4.60 -1.40 -15.87
N VAL A 20 3.45 -0.74 -15.73
CA VAL A 20 2.20 -1.10 -16.43
C VAL A 20 2.39 -1.09 -17.94
N LEU A 21 2.90 0.02 -18.47
CA LEU A 21 3.12 0.16 -19.93
C LEU A 21 4.07 -0.91 -20.47
N THR A 22 5.13 -1.24 -19.71
CA THR A 22 6.09 -2.27 -20.09
C THR A 22 5.45 -3.66 -20.08
N LEU A 23 4.70 -4.01 -19.04
CA LEU A 23 3.99 -5.28 -18.93
C LEU A 23 2.96 -5.46 -20.04
N GLN A 24 2.19 -4.41 -20.33
CA GLN A 24 1.19 -4.42 -21.41
C GLN A 24 1.84 -4.65 -22.78
N ASN A 25 2.96 -3.98 -23.07
CA ASN A 25 3.73 -4.18 -24.30
C ASN A 25 4.32 -5.61 -24.40
N ARG A 26 4.37 -6.34 -23.29
CA ARG A 26 4.76 -7.76 -23.24
C ARG A 26 3.56 -8.71 -23.17
N GLY A 27 2.33 -8.21 -23.41
CA GLY A 27 1.11 -9.00 -23.46
C GLY A 27 0.68 -9.60 -22.12
N LYS A 28 1.10 -8.99 -20.98
CA LYS A 28 0.75 -9.46 -19.66
C LYS A 28 -0.57 -8.87 -19.17
N SER A 29 -1.37 -9.67 -18.48
CA SER A 29 -2.55 -9.22 -17.78
C SER A 29 -2.15 -8.50 -16.50
N VAL A 30 -2.58 -7.24 -16.34
CA VAL A 30 -2.14 -6.37 -15.25
C VAL A 30 -3.33 -5.80 -14.49
N ALA A 31 -3.27 -5.84 -13.16
CA ALA A 31 -4.10 -5.01 -12.31
C ALA A 31 -3.25 -3.95 -11.59
N VAL A 32 -3.82 -2.77 -11.38
CA VAL A 32 -3.19 -1.66 -10.67
C VAL A 32 -4.03 -1.32 -9.45
N ILE A 33 -3.44 -1.45 -8.28
CA ILE A 33 -4.08 -1.05 -7.03
C ILE A 33 -3.52 0.31 -6.63
N SER A 34 -4.38 1.32 -6.63
CA SER A 34 -3.98 2.69 -6.28
C SER A 34 -5.12 3.47 -5.64
N ASN A 35 -4.80 4.22 -4.60
CA ASN A 35 -5.68 5.26 -4.06
C ASN A 35 -5.70 6.51 -4.95
N SER A 36 -6.57 7.46 -4.61
CA SER A 36 -6.59 8.75 -5.28
C SER A 36 -5.22 9.45 -5.19
N VAL A 37 -4.77 10.00 -6.31
CA VAL A 37 -3.44 10.61 -6.48
C VAL A 37 -3.20 11.88 -5.66
N ASN A 38 -4.23 12.51 -5.12
CA ASN A 38 -4.20 13.87 -4.56
C ASN A 38 -3.37 14.02 -3.28
N THR A 39 -3.00 12.92 -2.64
CA THR A 39 -2.19 12.91 -1.39
C THR A 39 -0.71 12.63 -1.63
N SER A 40 -0.33 12.22 -2.83
CA SER A 40 1.05 11.83 -3.15
C SER A 40 2.05 12.99 -3.06
N SER A 41 3.31 12.68 -2.76
CA SER A 41 4.39 13.68 -2.79
C SER A 41 4.57 14.29 -4.18
N LEU A 42 4.33 13.51 -5.24
CA LEU A 42 4.35 13.98 -6.62
C LEU A 42 3.27 15.04 -6.85
N TYR A 43 2.01 14.75 -6.50
CA TYR A 43 0.90 15.68 -6.71
C TYR A 43 1.14 17.06 -6.08
N LYS A 44 1.79 17.08 -4.91
CA LYS A 44 2.09 18.30 -4.15
C LYS A 44 3.27 19.13 -4.68
N ALA A 45 4.01 18.62 -5.67
CA ALA A 45 5.16 19.33 -6.22
C ALA A 45 4.68 20.55 -7.05
N GLU A 46 5.14 21.75 -6.68
CA GLU A 46 4.75 23.01 -7.34
C GLU A 46 5.27 23.06 -8.78
N LYS A 47 6.47 22.56 -9.04
CA LYS A 47 7.08 22.58 -10.37
C LYS A 47 8.10 21.45 -10.53
N ILE A 48 7.97 20.73 -11.63
CA ILE A 48 8.89 19.66 -12.06
C ILE A 48 9.54 20.10 -13.35
N THR A 49 10.87 20.18 -13.36
CA THR A 49 11.67 20.71 -14.49
C THR A 49 12.69 19.69 -15.02
N ASN A 50 12.83 18.57 -14.34
CA ASN A 50 13.91 17.60 -14.56
C ASN A 50 13.45 16.23 -15.01
N TYR A 51 12.25 16.13 -15.58
CA TYR A 51 11.77 14.88 -16.20
C TYR A 51 12.03 14.93 -17.71
N PRO A 52 12.91 14.05 -18.24
CA PRO A 52 13.28 14.08 -19.66
C PRO A 52 12.07 13.83 -20.56
N GLY A 53 11.98 14.56 -21.65
CA GLY A 53 10.92 14.39 -22.66
C GLY A 53 9.62 15.14 -22.38
N LEU A 54 9.47 15.76 -21.22
CA LEU A 54 8.31 16.60 -20.89
C LEU A 54 8.72 18.05 -20.57
N PRO A 55 7.91 19.06 -20.93
CA PRO A 55 8.11 20.43 -20.49
C PRO A 55 7.95 20.54 -18.98
N ALA A 56 8.38 21.67 -18.42
CA ALA A 56 8.13 21.98 -17.02
C ALA A 56 6.63 22.04 -16.73
N MET A 57 6.19 21.32 -15.68
CA MET A 57 4.78 21.26 -15.28
C MET A 57 4.65 21.08 -13.76
N THR A 58 3.45 21.20 -13.24
CA THR A 58 3.15 20.92 -11.84
C THR A 58 3.10 19.42 -11.57
N GLY A 59 3.26 19.02 -10.30
CA GLY A 59 3.09 17.63 -9.91
C GLY A 59 1.67 17.11 -10.12
N ALA A 60 0.67 17.99 -10.00
CA ALA A 60 -0.72 17.64 -10.29
C ALA A 60 -0.92 17.29 -11.78
N GLU A 61 -0.41 18.11 -12.70
CA GLU A 61 -0.44 17.83 -14.15
C GLU A 61 0.31 16.54 -14.49
N MET A 62 1.48 16.33 -13.91
CA MET A 62 2.27 15.11 -14.12
C MET A 62 1.54 13.86 -13.59
N SER A 63 0.92 13.95 -12.42
CA SER A 63 0.13 12.85 -11.84
C SER A 63 -1.06 12.50 -12.72
N GLU A 64 -1.71 13.49 -13.29
CA GLU A 64 -2.82 13.29 -14.21
C GLU A 64 -2.38 12.63 -15.53
N LEU A 65 -1.20 12.98 -16.06
CA LEU A 65 -0.62 12.30 -17.22
C LEU A 65 -0.36 10.81 -16.93
N PHE A 66 0.23 10.48 -15.78
CA PHE A 66 0.47 9.10 -15.40
C PHE A 66 -0.84 8.32 -15.21
N ARG A 67 -1.82 8.89 -14.52
CA ARG A 67 -3.13 8.28 -14.34
C ARG A 67 -3.78 7.96 -15.69
N ARG A 68 -3.81 8.93 -16.61
CA ARG A 68 -4.38 8.78 -17.95
C ARG A 68 -3.69 7.67 -18.75
N GLN A 69 -2.37 7.58 -18.71
CA GLN A 69 -1.64 6.52 -19.40
C GLN A 69 -1.99 5.12 -18.87
N ILE A 70 -2.20 4.98 -17.56
CA ILE A 70 -2.67 3.71 -16.99
C ILE A 70 -4.11 3.42 -17.42
N GLU A 71 -5.01 4.41 -17.39
CA GLU A 71 -6.41 4.26 -17.77
C GLU A 71 -6.62 3.96 -19.26
N GLU A 72 -5.79 4.55 -20.12
CA GLU A 72 -5.79 4.29 -21.58
C GLU A 72 -5.15 2.92 -21.92
N SER A 73 -4.46 2.31 -20.96
CA SER A 73 -3.95 0.94 -21.10
C SER A 73 -5.06 -0.08 -20.88
N SER A 74 -4.81 -1.35 -21.15
CA SER A 74 -5.76 -2.43 -20.85
C SER A 74 -5.62 -2.97 -19.41
N ALA A 75 -4.90 -2.27 -18.53
CA ALA A 75 -4.76 -2.66 -17.13
C ALA A 75 -6.07 -2.43 -16.36
N VAL A 76 -6.41 -3.37 -15.49
CA VAL A 76 -7.58 -3.26 -14.62
C VAL A 76 -7.24 -2.35 -13.44
N MET A 77 -7.91 -1.20 -13.34
CA MET A 77 -7.76 -0.31 -12.20
C MET A 77 -8.61 -0.79 -11.04
N ILE A 78 -7.98 -1.03 -9.89
CA ILE A 78 -8.60 -1.39 -8.63
C ILE A 78 -8.43 -0.20 -7.68
N PRO A 79 -9.50 0.59 -7.46
CA PRO A 79 -9.44 1.69 -6.52
C PRO A 79 -9.33 1.15 -5.10
N GLY A 80 -8.42 1.73 -4.33
CA GLY A 80 -8.24 1.32 -2.94
C GLY A 80 -6.77 1.16 -2.56
N ARG A 81 -6.58 0.69 -1.35
CA ARG A 81 -5.28 0.49 -0.73
C ARG A 81 -4.99 -1.00 -0.56
N ALA A 82 -3.82 -1.43 -1.03
CA ALA A 82 -3.34 -2.76 -0.68
C ALA A 82 -3.04 -2.82 0.82
N LEU A 83 -3.64 -3.76 1.52
CA LEU A 83 -3.52 -3.96 2.97
C LEU A 83 -2.50 -5.04 3.30
N SER A 84 -2.42 -6.08 2.48
CA SER A 84 -1.45 -7.16 2.60
C SER A 84 -1.21 -7.84 1.25
N VAL A 85 -0.04 -8.43 1.11
CA VAL A 85 0.34 -9.31 0.00
C VAL A 85 0.82 -10.62 0.61
N MET A 86 0.10 -11.68 0.39
CA MET A 86 0.37 -12.99 0.98
C MET A 86 0.80 -13.98 -0.10
N PRO A 87 1.97 -14.61 0.03
CA PRO A 87 2.35 -15.74 -0.83
C PRO A 87 1.37 -16.91 -0.67
N MET A 88 0.89 -17.45 -1.79
CA MET A 88 -0.07 -18.56 -1.87
C MET A 88 0.41 -19.60 -2.88
N GLY A 89 1.50 -20.29 -2.55
CA GLY A 89 2.17 -21.21 -3.47
C GLY A 89 2.85 -20.44 -4.61
N GLU A 90 2.44 -20.66 -5.87
CA GLU A 90 2.97 -20.00 -7.06
C GLU A 90 2.27 -18.67 -7.39
N SER A 91 1.44 -18.18 -6.50
CA SER A 91 0.67 -16.95 -6.66
C SER A 91 0.71 -16.10 -5.40
N PHE A 92 0.15 -14.90 -5.50
CA PHE A 92 0.00 -13.95 -4.41
C PHE A 92 -1.46 -13.52 -4.29
N GLY A 93 -1.96 -13.49 -3.05
CA GLY A 93 -3.23 -12.84 -2.71
C GLY A 93 -2.97 -11.43 -2.22
N VAL A 94 -3.58 -10.44 -2.84
CA VAL A 94 -3.50 -9.02 -2.45
C VAL A 94 -4.84 -8.58 -1.90
N ALA A 95 -4.87 -8.21 -0.62
CA ALA A 95 -6.07 -7.71 0.05
C ALA A 95 -6.27 -6.22 -0.24
N VAL A 96 -7.51 -5.83 -0.61
CA VAL A 96 -7.93 -4.43 -0.82
C VAL A 96 -9.31 -4.26 -0.20
N GLY A 97 -9.42 -3.58 0.93
CA GLY A 97 -10.66 -3.56 1.71
C GLY A 97 -11.08 -4.98 2.11
N SER A 98 -12.30 -5.38 1.76
CA SER A 98 -12.82 -6.74 1.96
C SER A 98 -12.50 -7.73 0.84
N ASP A 99 -11.92 -7.25 -0.26
CA ASP A 99 -11.69 -8.04 -1.46
C ASP A 99 -10.28 -8.60 -1.54
N TYR A 100 -10.13 -9.70 -2.28
CA TYR A 100 -8.85 -10.33 -2.57
C TYR A 100 -8.66 -10.46 -4.08
N TYR A 101 -7.48 -10.07 -4.53
CA TYR A 101 -7.07 -10.16 -5.93
C TYR A 101 -5.85 -11.06 -6.06
N MET A 102 -5.87 -11.94 -7.05
CA MET A 102 -4.81 -12.94 -7.23
C MET A 102 -3.88 -12.55 -8.37
N SER A 103 -2.57 -12.75 -8.19
CA SER A 103 -1.58 -12.59 -9.26
C SER A 103 -0.44 -13.60 -9.14
N ARG A 104 0.32 -13.78 -10.23
CA ARG A 104 1.52 -14.61 -10.25
C ARG A 104 2.78 -13.85 -9.83
N ALA A 105 2.78 -12.53 -9.96
CA ALA A 105 3.85 -11.66 -9.48
C ALA A 105 3.29 -10.33 -8.97
N VAL A 106 4.06 -9.62 -8.15
CA VAL A 106 3.68 -8.31 -7.59
C VAL A 106 4.82 -7.31 -7.79
N ILE A 107 4.48 -6.08 -8.18
CA ILE A 107 5.41 -4.95 -8.24
C ILE A 107 4.97 -3.90 -7.22
N LEU A 108 5.81 -3.66 -6.22
CA LEU A 108 5.62 -2.62 -5.22
C LEU A 108 6.14 -1.29 -5.77
N ALA A 109 5.24 -0.37 -6.10
CA ALA A 109 5.53 0.95 -6.65
C ALA A 109 4.84 2.07 -5.86
N ALA A 110 4.66 1.86 -4.55
CA ALA A 110 3.84 2.69 -3.67
C ALA A 110 4.52 4.00 -3.20
N GLY A 111 5.71 4.31 -3.70
CA GLY A 111 6.45 5.52 -3.31
C GLY A 111 6.93 5.49 -1.87
N ILE A 112 7.07 6.67 -1.24
CA ILE A 112 7.43 6.76 0.17
C ILE A 112 6.20 7.09 0.98
N THR A 113 5.92 6.24 1.94
CA THR A 113 5.00 6.55 3.02
C THR A 113 5.80 6.98 4.23
N ARG A 114 5.79 8.27 4.54
CA ARG A 114 6.32 8.79 5.82
C ARG A 114 5.25 8.59 6.89
N GLU A 115 5.09 7.37 7.34
CA GLU A 115 4.22 7.10 8.49
C GLU A 115 4.91 7.56 9.76
N LYS A 116 4.31 8.53 10.44
CA LYS A 116 4.59 8.75 11.85
C LYS A 116 3.78 7.72 12.61
N LEU A 117 4.45 6.69 13.10
CA LEU A 117 3.82 5.71 13.97
C LEU A 117 3.50 6.36 15.32
N TYR A 118 2.36 5.98 15.88
CA TYR A 118 2.08 6.32 17.27
C TYR A 118 2.93 5.44 18.22
N PRO A 119 3.37 5.96 19.37
CA PRO A 119 4.01 5.12 20.37
C PRO A 119 3.20 3.86 20.66
N GLY A 120 3.85 2.69 20.69
CA GLY A 120 3.21 1.40 20.91
C GLY A 120 2.52 0.78 19.70
N GLU A 121 2.24 1.54 18.62
CA GLU A 121 1.55 1.04 17.44
C GLU A 121 2.26 -0.17 16.81
N ALA A 122 3.58 -0.07 16.62
CA ALA A 122 4.36 -1.15 16.05
C ALA A 122 4.46 -2.37 16.97
N ASP A 123 4.54 -2.13 18.28
CA ASP A 123 4.74 -3.18 19.27
C ASP A 123 3.51 -4.08 19.42
N TYR A 124 2.32 -3.51 19.17
CA TYR A 124 1.05 -4.23 19.32
C TYR A 124 0.36 -4.59 18.01
N LEU A 125 0.99 -4.35 16.85
CA LEU A 125 0.41 -4.75 15.57
C LEU A 125 0.17 -6.26 15.50
N GLY A 126 -1.07 -6.67 15.12
CA GLY A 126 -1.53 -8.06 15.17
C GLY A 126 -1.81 -8.58 16.58
N ARG A 127 -1.57 -7.75 17.60
CA ARG A 127 -1.83 -8.06 19.02
C ARG A 127 -2.63 -6.95 19.69
N GLY A 128 -3.79 -6.61 19.12
CA GLY A 128 -4.67 -5.54 19.57
C GLY A 128 -4.44 -4.19 18.88
N VAL A 129 -3.62 -4.14 17.83
CA VAL A 129 -3.60 -3.06 16.84
C VAL A 129 -3.82 -3.70 15.46
N SER A 130 -4.67 -3.10 14.65
CA SER A 130 -4.95 -3.52 13.27
C SER A 130 -5.09 -2.30 12.34
N TYR A 131 -4.83 -2.52 11.04
CA TYR A 131 -5.04 -1.53 9.98
C TYR A 131 -6.22 -1.86 9.07
N CYS A 132 -6.95 -2.94 9.35
CA CYS A 132 -8.03 -3.43 8.52
C CYS A 132 -9.19 -3.89 9.40
N ALA A 133 -10.25 -3.10 9.46
CA ALA A 133 -11.44 -3.47 10.24
C ALA A 133 -12.17 -4.66 9.64
N THR A 134 -12.28 -4.73 8.32
CA THR A 134 -12.95 -5.84 7.62
C THR A 134 -12.20 -7.15 7.73
N CYS A 135 -10.85 -7.13 7.85
CA CYS A 135 -10.03 -8.32 8.00
C CYS A 135 -10.13 -8.92 9.43
N ASP A 136 -9.98 -8.07 10.44
CA ASP A 136 -9.79 -8.50 11.83
C ASP A 136 -11.00 -8.24 12.72
N GLY A 137 -11.96 -7.44 12.28
CA GLY A 137 -13.08 -6.97 13.11
C GLY A 137 -13.89 -8.10 13.73
N MET A 138 -14.10 -9.21 13.02
CA MET A 138 -14.83 -10.37 13.54
C MET A 138 -14.20 -10.99 14.80
N LEU A 139 -12.88 -10.85 15.01
CA LEU A 139 -12.18 -11.29 16.23
C LEU A 139 -12.57 -10.48 17.48
N TYR A 140 -13.13 -9.30 17.25
CA TYR A 140 -13.51 -8.33 18.30
C TYR A 140 -15.02 -8.14 18.42
N ARG A 141 -15.83 -9.00 17.80
CA ARG A 141 -17.28 -8.96 17.93
C ARG A 141 -17.74 -8.91 19.39
N GLY A 142 -18.61 -7.97 19.73
CA GLY A 142 -19.12 -7.76 21.10
C GLY A 142 -18.12 -7.11 22.06
N LYS A 143 -16.99 -6.63 21.57
CA LYS A 143 -15.93 -5.97 22.37
C LYS A 143 -15.90 -4.47 22.11
N THR A 144 -15.15 -3.75 22.94
CA THR A 144 -14.91 -2.31 22.78
C THR A 144 -13.66 -2.11 21.93
N VAL A 145 -13.78 -1.37 20.84
CA VAL A 145 -12.67 -1.09 19.91
C VAL A 145 -12.55 0.41 19.66
N ALA A 146 -11.33 0.87 19.42
CA ALA A 146 -11.08 2.23 18.96
C ALA A 146 -10.84 2.24 17.45
N VAL A 147 -11.39 3.23 16.75
CA VAL A 147 -11.06 3.56 15.37
C VAL A 147 -10.39 4.92 15.35
N VAL A 148 -9.12 4.95 14.92
CA VAL A 148 -8.32 6.17 14.77
C VAL A 148 -8.16 6.41 13.28
N GLY A 149 -8.79 7.46 12.75
CA GLY A 149 -8.74 7.72 11.31
C GLY A 149 -9.49 9.00 10.91
N ALA A 150 -9.49 9.27 9.61
CA ALA A 150 -10.25 10.37 9.01
C ALA A 150 -10.80 9.93 7.64
N GLY A 151 -11.79 10.71 7.14
CA GLY A 151 -12.41 10.46 5.84
C GLY A 151 -13.45 9.35 5.83
N GLU A 152 -13.91 9.00 4.63
CA GLU A 152 -15.01 8.06 4.45
C GLU A 152 -14.59 6.62 4.82
N GLU A 153 -13.36 6.21 4.50
CA GLU A 153 -12.85 4.86 4.85
C GLU A 153 -12.91 4.59 6.37
N ALA A 154 -12.44 5.54 7.18
CA ALA A 154 -12.49 5.38 8.63
C ALA A 154 -13.92 5.34 9.18
N LYS A 155 -14.85 6.03 8.50
CA LYS A 155 -16.28 5.98 8.84
C LYS A 155 -16.89 4.65 8.46
N GLU A 156 -16.66 4.16 7.25
CA GLU A 156 -17.14 2.86 6.76
C GLU A 156 -16.63 1.72 7.64
N ASP A 157 -15.35 1.72 7.99
CA ASP A 157 -14.73 0.74 8.89
C ASP A 157 -15.36 0.77 10.30
N ALA A 158 -15.63 1.96 10.82
CA ALA A 158 -16.29 2.09 12.11
C ALA A 158 -17.76 1.63 12.07
N ASP A 159 -18.50 1.97 11.00
CA ASP A 159 -19.87 1.52 10.78
C ASP A 159 -19.96 -0.02 10.60
N PHE A 160 -18.98 -0.60 9.90
CA PHE A 160 -18.85 -2.07 9.81
C PHE A 160 -18.66 -2.71 11.19
N LEU A 161 -17.73 -2.19 12.01
CA LEU A 161 -17.46 -2.71 13.36
C LEU A 161 -18.71 -2.61 14.27
N GLU A 162 -19.44 -1.50 14.20
CA GLU A 162 -20.72 -1.36 14.90
C GLU A 162 -21.75 -2.38 14.39
N GLY A 163 -21.83 -2.58 13.07
CA GLY A 163 -22.73 -3.54 12.42
C GLY A 163 -22.50 -4.99 12.86
N ILE A 164 -21.27 -5.36 13.19
CA ILE A 164 -20.95 -6.70 13.73
C ILE A 164 -21.09 -6.79 15.25
N GLY A 165 -21.52 -5.70 15.92
CA GLY A 165 -21.84 -5.65 17.35
C GLY A 165 -20.68 -5.19 18.24
N CYS A 166 -19.65 -4.52 17.75
CA CYS A 166 -18.64 -3.86 18.56
C CYS A 166 -19.17 -2.56 19.17
N THR A 167 -18.65 -2.18 20.34
CA THR A 167 -18.74 -0.81 20.86
C THR A 167 -17.57 -0.02 20.28
N VAL A 168 -17.84 0.97 19.42
CA VAL A 168 -16.78 1.69 18.68
C VAL A 168 -16.54 3.07 19.29
N LEU A 169 -15.30 3.34 19.68
CA LEU A 169 -14.80 4.66 20.07
C LEU A 169 -14.08 5.28 18.85
N ARG A 170 -14.59 6.41 18.35
CA ARG A 170 -14.05 7.08 17.15
C ARG A 170 -13.11 8.21 17.52
N PHE A 171 -11.92 8.24 16.93
CA PHE A 171 -10.89 9.23 17.17
C PHE A 171 -10.37 9.82 15.86
N PRO A 172 -10.07 11.14 15.81
CA PRO A 172 -9.54 11.78 14.61
C PRO A 172 -8.13 11.28 14.28
N GLN A 173 -7.75 11.28 13.00
CA GLN A 173 -6.41 10.88 12.55
C GLN A 173 -5.30 11.77 13.13
N ASN A 174 -5.58 13.05 13.32
CA ASN A 174 -4.64 14.03 13.84
C ASN A 174 -4.76 14.14 15.36
N GLY A 175 -3.78 13.60 16.10
CA GLY A 175 -3.75 13.65 17.55
C GLY A 175 -2.45 13.10 18.13
N LYS A 176 -2.30 13.29 19.45
CA LYS A 176 -1.24 12.61 20.19
C LYS A 176 -1.82 11.32 20.73
N TYR A 177 -1.36 10.21 20.17
CA TYR A 177 -1.79 8.88 20.54
C TYR A 177 -0.64 8.09 21.14
N GLU A 178 -0.97 7.18 22.04
CA GLU A 178 -0.09 6.13 22.53
C GLU A 178 -0.93 4.87 22.75
N VAL A 179 -0.45 3.75 22.25
CA VAL A 179 -1.06 2.43 22.48
C VAL A 179 -0.29 1.74 23.59
N ARG A 180 -1.00 1.27 24.60
CA ARG A 180 -0.43 0.55 25.76
C ARG A 180 -1.11 -0.78 25.96
N GLY A 181 -0.44 -1.67 26.70
CA GLY A 181 -0.95 -2.97 27.08
C GLY A 181 0.14 -3.86 27.66
N GLY A 182 -0.21 -5.10 27.91
CA GLY A 182 0.72 -6.16 28.31
C GLY A 182 1.12 -7.04 27.13
N LEU A 183 0.62 -8.28 27.08
CA LEU A 183 0.84 -9.20 25.94
C LEU A 183 0.12 -8.74 24.68
N LYS A 184 -0.97 -7.98 24.81
CA LYS A 184 -1.73 -7.34 23.73
C LYS A 184 -2.06 -5.90 24.13
N ALA A 185 -2.41 -5.06 23.15
CA ALA A 185 -2.95 -3.74 23.42
C ALA A 185 -4.28 -3.85 24.18
N ASP A 186 -4.45 -3.01 25.18
CA ASP A 186 -5.68 -2.91 26.01
C ASP A 186 -6.08 -1.47 26.31
N THR A 187 -5.26 -0.50 25.92
CA THR A 187 -5.48 0.91 26.22
C THR A 187 -5.01 1.78 25.06
N LEU A 188 -5.88 2.69 24.63
CA LEU A 188 -5.53 3.81 23.77
C LEU A 188 -5.47 5.08 24.61
N VAL A 189 -4.34 5.77 24.62
CA VAL A 189 -4.20 7.10 25.21
C VAL A 189 -4.38 8.13 24.11
N PHE A 190 -5.35 9.03 24.27
CA PHE A 190 -5.59 10.14 23.36
C PHE A 190 -5.62 11.45 24.14
N ALA A 191 -4.79 12.41 23.76
CA ALA A 191 -4.67 13.73 24.41
C ALA A 191 -4.44 13.67 25.93
N GLY A 192 -3.86 12.57 26.44
CA GLY A 192 -3.59 12.33 27.86
C GLY A 192 -4.69 11.56 28.58
N GLU A 193 -5.82 11.28 27.96
CA GLU A 193 -6.89 10.45 28.53
C GLU A 193 -6.75 8.99 28.12
N GLU A 194 -6.96 8.06 29.03
CA GLU A 194 -6.89 6.62 28.80
C GLU A 194 -8.27 6.05 28.46
N HIS A 195 -8.34 5.30 27.34
CA HIS A 195 -9.52 4.58 26.90
C HIS A 195 -9.22 3.09 26.88
N LYS A 196 -9.96 2.30 27.66
CA LYS A 196 -9.84 0.84 27.66
C LYS A 196 -10.51 0.27 26.43
N VAL A 197 -9.75 -0.51 25.65
CA VAL A 197 -10.19 -1.10 24.40
C VAL A 197 -9.61 -2.50 24.21
N ASP A 198 -10.29 -3.33 23.45
CA ASP A 198 -9.78 -4.66 23.08
C ASP A 198 -8.92 -4.63 21.82
N CYS A 199 -9.13 -3.60 20.97
CA CYS A 199 -8.35 -3.35 19.76
C CYS A 199 -8.36 -1.87 19.38
N VAL A 200 -7.29 -1.43 18.75
CA VAL A 200 -7.17 -0.12 18.10
C VAL A 200 -7.03 -0.34 16.60
N PHE A 201 -8.06 0.02 15.84
CA PHE A 201 -8.02 0.06 14.39
C PHE A 201 -7.49 1.42 13.94
N ILE A 202 -6.34 1.43 13.29
CA ILE A 202 -5.68 2.66 12.84
C ILE A 202 -5.82 2.75 11.32
N ILE A 203 -6.77 3.56 10.88
CA ILE A 203 -7.10 3.73 9.47
C ILE A 203 -6.29 4.92 8.94
N LYS A 204 -5.26 4.63 8.16
CA LYS A 204 -4.35 5.63 7.57
C LYS A 204 -4.51 5.62 6.05
N ASP A 205 -4.27 6.74 5.41
CA ASP A 205 -4.34 6.87 3.94
C ASP A 205 -3.39 5.91 3.18
N THR A 206 -2.38 5.39 3.87
CA THR A 206 -1.40 4.46 3.29
C THR A 206 -0.90 3.46 4.33
N VAL A 207 -0.74 2.19 3.95
CA VAL A 207 0.01 1.19 4.72
C VAL A 207 1.48 1.28 4.35
N SER A 208 2.37 1.24 5.33
CA SER A 208 3.80 1.20 5.05
C SER A 208 4.13 -0.02 4.20
N VAL A 209 4.85 0.22 3.10
CA VAL A 209 5.29 -0.86 2.18
C VAL A 209 6.05 -1.95 2.92
N THR A 210 6.70 -1.57 4.05
CA THR A 210 7.44 -2.48 4.93
C THR A 210 6.58 -3.57 5.57
N ARG A 211 5.27 -3.41 5.54
CA ARG A 211 4.32 -4.32 6.19
C ARG A 211 3.40 -5.03 5.21
N LEU A 212 3.44 -4.61 3.95
CA LEU A 212 2.59 -5.20 2.92
C LEU A 212 2.92 -6.66 2.64
N VAL A 213 4.23 -7.00 2.62
CA VAL A 213 4.70 -8.34 2.25
C VAL A 213 5.54 -8.91 3.38
N PRO A 214 5.18 -10.04 3.97
CA PRO A 214 6.02 -10.73 4.95
C PRO A 214 7.36 -11.18 4.34
N GLY A 215 8.45 -11.01 5.08
CA GLY A 215 9.78 -11.47 4.67
C GLY A 215 10.56 -10.51 3.76
N LEU A 216 10.04 -9.30 3.50
CA LEU A 216 10.83 -8.30 2.79
C LEU A 216 12.02 -7.83 3.63
N GLU A 217 13.20 -7.77 3.00
CA GLU A 217 14.38 -7.15 3.57
C GLU A 217 14.46 -5.66 3.24
N TYR A 218 15.08 -4.90 4.15
CA TYR A 218 15.22 -3.44 4.04
C TYR A 218 16.68 -3.06 4.13
N SER A 219 17.07 -2.09 3.30
CA SER A 219 18.41 -1.55 3.25
C SER A 219 18.35 -0.06 2.90
N GLN A 220 19.21 0.74 3.51
CA GLN A 220 19.39 2.19 3.19
C GLN A 220 18.08 3.01 3.16
N GLY A 221 17.09 2.64 3.98
CA GLY A 221 15.83 3.38 4.10
C GLY A 221 14.79 3.04 3.04
N GLY A 222 14.93 1.92 2.33
CA GLY A 222 13.97 1.39 1.36
C GLY A 222 13.92 -0.13 1.36
N ILE A 223 13.07 -0.71 0.51
CA ILE A 223 13.04 -2.14 0.24
C ILE A 223 14.35 -2.52 -0.43
N ALA A 224 15.04 -3.55 0.10
CA ALA A 224 16.24 -4.08 -0.51
C ALA A 224 15.89 -4.75 -1.84
N VAL A 225 16.54 -4.33 -2.92
CA VAL A 225 16.39 -4.89 -4.26
C VAL A 225 17.74 -5.10 -4.90
N ASP A 226 17.82 -6.06 -5.79
CA ASP A 226 18.99 -6.25 -6.66
C ASP A 226 18.91 -5.34 -7.91
N ARG A 227 19.82 -5.55 -8.88
CA ARG A 227 19.83 -4.78 -10.13
C ARG A 227 18.62 -5.06 -11.03
N GLN A 228 17.95 -6.15 -10.83
CA GLN A 228 16.74 -6.56 -11.52
C GLN A 228 15.47 -6.09 -10.80
N MET A 229 15.60 -5.26 -9.76
CA MET A 229 14.51 -4.81 -8.91
C MET A 229 13.79 -5.97 -8.18
N ALA A 230 14.39 -7.15 -8.09
CA ALA A 230 13.89 -8.28 -7.33
C ALA A 230 14.14 -8.08 -5.83
N THR A 231 13.14 -8.37 -5.02
CA THR A 231 13.23 -8.32 -3.55
C THR A 231 13.72 -9.64 -2.97
N SER A 232 13.84 -9.73 -1.65
CA SER A 232 14.11 -10.98 -0.94
C SER A 232 13.00 -12.03 -1.08
N VAL A 233 11.80 -11.64 -1.54
CA VAL A 233 10.66 -12.54 -1.74
C VAL A 233 10.52 -12.86 -3.23
N PRO A 234 10.73 -14.12 -3.67
CA PRO A 234 10.62 -14.50 -5.07
C PRO A 234 9.24 -14.15 -5.65
N GLY A 235 9.20 -13.54 -6.84
CA GLY A 235 7.96 -13.08 -7.49
C GLY A 235 7.48 -11.70 -7.02
N VAL A 236 8.14 -11.10 -6.03
CA VAL A 236 7.88 -9.72 -5.59
C VAL A 236 9.04 -8.82 -6.02
N PHE A 237 8.70 -7.76 -6.71
CA PHE A 237 9.62 -6.71 -7.19
C PHE A 237 9.27 -5.39 -6.53
N ALA A 238 10.23 -4.46 -6.45
CA ALA A 238 9.96 -3.12 -5.95
C ALA A 238 10.65 -2.06 -6.81
N ALA A 239 10.00 -0.90 -6.99
CA ALA A 239 10.49 0.15 -7.86
C ALA A 239 10.07 1.55 -7.39
N GLY A 240 10.90 2.52 -7.65
CA GLY A 240 10.68 3.92 -7.31
C GLY A 240 11.16 4.27 -5.91
N ASP A 241 10.50 5.24 -5.29
CA ASP A 241 10.98 5.80 -4.03
C ASP A 241 10.93 4.80 -2.86
N CYS A 242 10.12 3.76 -2.95
CA CYS A 242 10.08 2.70 -1.93
C CYS A 242 11.35 1.85 -1.86
N THR A 243 12.22 1.91 -2.88
CA THR A 243 13.55 1.25 -2.89
C THR A 243 14.66 2.14 -2.30
N GLY A 244 14.32 3.39 -1.90
CA GLY A 244 15.29 4.32 -1.32
C GLY A 244 15.73 5.44 -2.27
N LYS A 245 16.68 6.25 -1.79
CA LYS A 245 17.24 7.41 -2.55
C LYS A 245 18.00 7.00 -3.80
N PRO A 246 18.15 7.92 -4.80
CA PRO A 246 17.58 9.26 -4.84
C PRO A 246 16.11 9.28 -5.22
N TYR A 247 15.33 10.20 -4.62
CA TYR A 247 13.91 10.35 -4.90
C TYR A 247 13.71 11.20 -6.15
N GLN A 248 13.73 10.54 -7.32
CA GLN A 248 13.66 11.19 -8.63
C GLN A 248 12.68 10.45 -9.53
N LEU A 249 11.84 11.19 -10.24
CA LEU A 249 10.83 10.61 -11.14
C LEU A 249 11.46 9.77 -12.26
N ALA A 250 12.58 10.23 -12.83
CA ALA A 250 13.28 9.49 -13.88
C ALA A 250 13.85 8.16 -13.36
N LYS A 251 14.41 8.14 -12.12
CA LYS A 251 14.84 6.91 -11.45
C LYS A 251 13.63 5.99 -11.24
N ALA A 252 12.55 6.51 -10.70
CA ALA A 252 11.35 5.74 -10.43
C ALA A 252 10.78 5.09 -11.71
N ALA A 253 10.67 5.84 -12.81
CA ALA A 253 10.23 5.30 -14.09
C ALA A 253 11.20 4.24 -14.65
N GLY A 254 12.50 4.46 -14.56
CA GLY A 254 13.52 3.49 -14.99
C GLY A 254 13.45 2.19 -14.19
N GLU A 255 13.33 2.27 -12.88
CA GLU A 255 13.18 1.10 -12.01
C GLU A 255 11.85 0.35 -12.28
N GLY A 256 10.75 1.08 -12.51
CA GLY A 256 9.48 0.47 -12.89
C GLY A 256 9.57 -0.34 -14.18
N ASN A 257 10.28 0.16 -15.18
CA ASN A 257 10.56 -0.57 -16.41
C ASN A 257 11.38 -1.84 -16.15
N VAL A 258 12.47 -1.74 -15.37
CA VAL A 258 13.31 -2.90 -15.00
C VAL A 258 12.53 -3.93 -14.22
N ALA A 259 11.75 -3.52 -13.23
CA ALA A 259 10.92 -4.42 -12.43
C ALA A 259 9.91 -5.20 -13.30
N ALA A 260 9.31 -4.52 -14.28
CA ALA A 260 8.36 -5.14 -15.21
C ALA A 260 9.01 -6.19 -16.12
N LEU A 261 10.20 -5.89 -16.67
CA LEU A 261 10.96 -6.84 -17.47
C LEU A 261 11.36 -8.07 -16.64
N SER A 262 11.83 -7.85 -15.42
CA SER A 262 12.22 -8.91 -14.49
C SER A 262 11.01 -9.76 -14.06
N ALA A 263 9.85 -9.15 -13.87
CA ALA A 263 8.60 -9.89 -13.61
C ALA A 263 8.22 -10.77 -14.82
N CYS A 264 8.39 -10.28 -16.06
CA CYS A 264 8.17 -11.10 -17.25
C CYS A 264 9.12 -12.31 -17.31
N ASP A 265 10.40 -12.11 -16.98
CA ASP A 265 11.39 -13.19 -16.97
C ASP A 265 11.11 -14.21 -15.83
N TYR A 266 10.61 -13.76 -14.70
CA TYR A 266 10.14 -14.62 -13.61
C TYR A 266 8.95 -15.47 -14.05
N LEU A 267 7.92 -14.83 -14.62
CA LEU A 267 6.71 -15.51 -15.11
C LEU A 267 7.00 -16.55 -16.19
N ALA A 268 7.98 -16.31 -17.04
CA ALA A 268 8.38 -17.24 -18.09
C ALA A 268 9.04 -18.53 -17.54
N LYS A 269 9.48 -18.54 -16.28
CA LYS A 269 10.09 -19.69 -15.60
C LYS A 269 9.10 -20.46 -14.73
N LEU A 270 7.92 -19.91 -14.52
CA LEU A 270 6.86 -20.62 -13.80
C LEU A 270 6.31 -21.74 -14.71
N PRO A 271 5.92 -22.89 -14.11
CA PRO A 271 5.36 -24.01 -14.84
C PRO A 271 4.04 -23.73 -15.52
#